data_6c15a86d3c8982ae4b3a31b713e20d4b
#
_entry.id   6c15a86d3c8982ae4b3a31b713e20d4b
#
_cell.length_a   1.000
_cell.length_b   1.000
_cell.length_c   1.000
_cell.angle_alpha   90.00
_cell.angle_beta   90.00
_cell.angle_gamma   90.00
#
_symmetry.space_group_name_H-M   'P 1'
#
loop_
_entity.id
_entity.type
_entity.pdbx_description
1 polymer ?
#
loop_
_entity_poly.entity_id
_entity_poly.type
_entity_poly.pdbx_seq_one_letter_code
_entity_poly.pdbx_strand_id
1 'polypeptide(L)'
;IVRENEEDLYAGIEHRQTDEVFQCLKLITRPGTERIVRYAFEYARLNNRKKVTCFTKDNIMKMTDGLFHKVFDEIAAEYPSIKNEHWIVDIGAAKLADTPENFDVVVMPNLYGDILSDVAAQITGSVGLAGSANIGESIAMFEAIHGSAPDIAGQNVANPSGLLHGAIMMLVHIGQPDVAEKIHNAWLRTIEDGIHTADIFKENTSARKVGTSEFAEAIIERLGQKPLTLQTAEYAQTGEVISTKYTPAHDLSKIVKKTVGADVFVEWKSGSPDDLGNKMRQANGDGDA
;
A
#
# COMPACT_ATOMS: atom_id res chain seq x y z
N ILE A 1 4.55 3.96 -2.56
CA ILE A 1 3.22 3.81 -1.94
C ILE A 1 3.38 3.18 -0.58
N VAL A 2 2.74 3.75 0.44
CA VAL A 2 2.67 3.26 1.81
C VAL A 2 1.23 2.84 2.06
N ARG A 3 1.01 1.53 2.17
CA ARG A 3 -0.31 0.89 2.27
C ARG A 3 -0.52 0.40 3.71
N GLU A 4 -1.64 0.78 4.33
CA GLU A 4 -2.11 0.07 5.51
C GLU A 4 -2.49 -1.38 5.10
N ASN A 5 -2.13 -2.41 5.86
CA ASN A 5 -2.34 -3.80 5.45
C ASN A 5 -2.87 -4.74 6.55
N GLU A 6 -3.41 -4.21 7.64
CA GLU A 6 -3.99 -5.01 8.75
C GLU A 6 -5.51 -4.93 8.84
N GLU A 7 -6.13 -3.86 8.37
CA GLU A 7 -7.56 -3.59 8.55
C GLU A 7 -8.28 -3.27 7.22
N ASP A 8 -9.24 -2.36 7.21
CA ASP A 8 -10.09 -2.01 6.08
C ASP A 8 -11.05 -3.16 5.70
N LEU A 9 -11.38 -3.33 4.43
CA LEU A 9 -12.15 -4.46 3.92
C LEU A 9 -11.39 -5.80 3.99
N TYR A 10 -10.07 -5.74 4.07
CA TYR A 10 -9.19 -6.91 4.24
C TYR A 10 -9.33 -7.59 5.61
N ALA A 11 -10.02 -6.97 6.58
CA ALA A 11 -10.44 -7.64 7.81
C ALA A 11 -11.38 -8.83 7.56
N GLY A 12 -11.99 -8.91 6.36
CA GLY A 12 -12.81 -10.04 5.93
C GLY A 12 -14.07 -10.23 6.75
N ILE A 13 -14.60 -9.15 7.34
CA ILE A 13 -15.83 -9.25 8.14
C ILE A 13 -17.02 -9.12 7.22
N GLU A 14 -17.56 -10.26 6.82
CA GLU A 14 -18.70 -10.35 5.92
C GLU A 14 -19.83 -11.12 6.57
N HIS A 15 -21.06 -10.78 6.22
CA HIS A 15 -22.23 -11.58 6.58
C HIS A 15 -23.32 -11.54 5.50
N ARG A 16 -24.11 -12.60 5.49
CA ARG A 16 -25.27 -12.70 4.62
C ARG A 16 -26.46 -12.08 5.34
N GLN A 17 -27.03 -11.05 4.76
CA GLN A 17 -28.25 -10.42 5.27
C GLN A 17 -29.51 -11.16 4.77
N THR A 18 -29.58 -11.46 3.47
CA THR A 18 -30.64 -12.26 2.82
C THR A 18 -30.02 -13.26 1.85
N ASP A 19 -30.82 -14.01 1.13
CA ASP A 19 -30.32 -14.91 0.07
C ASP A 19 -29.59 -14.17 -1.06
N GLU A 20 -29.91 -12.89 -1.26
CA GLU A 20 -29.40 -12.08 -2.36
C GLU A 20 -28.57 -10.87 -1.90
N VAL A 21 -28.43 -10.64 -0.57
CA VAL A 21 -27.72 -9.48 -0.02
C VAL A 21 -26.64 -9.92 0.94
N PHE A 22 -25.41 -9.53 0.62
CA PHE A 22 -24.24 -9.73 1.45
C PHE A 22 -23.67 -8.36 1.86
N GLN A 23 -23.12 -8.29 3.06
CA GLN A 23 -22.54 -7.08 3.61
C GLN A 23 -21.10 -7.33 4.03
N CYS A 24 -20.24 -6.31 3.83
CA CYS A 24 -18.87 -6.29 4.29
C CYS A 24 -18.65 -5.05 5.15
N LEU A 25 -17.91 -5.20 6.25
CA LEU A 25 -17.55 -4.07 7.13
C LEU A 25 -16.17 -3.55 6.79
N LYS A 26 -16.11 -2.25 6.47
CA LYS A 26 -14.86 -1.52 6.40
C LYS A 26 -14.46 -1.06 7.81
N LEU A 27 -13.29 -1.49 8.27
CA LEU A 27 -12.73 -1.10 9.56
C LEU A 27 -11.58 -0.11 9.36
N ILE A 28 -11.66 1.04 10.00
CA ILE A 28 -10.54 1.98 10.13
C ILE A 28 -10.40 2.32 11.60
N THR A 29 -9.23 2.05 12.15
CA THR A 29 -8.94 2.35 13.54
C THR A 29 -7.92 3.50 13.65
N ARG A 30 -8.01 4.27 14.72
CA ARG A 30 -7.01 5.30 15.00
C ARG A 30 -5.60 4.68 15.17
N PRO A 31 -5.40 3.60 15.95
CA PRO A 31 -4.08 2.98 16.10
C PRO A 31 -3.47 2.51 14.78
N GLY A 32 -4.24 1.84 13.93
CA GLY A 32 -3.78 1.39 12.61
C GLY A 32 -3.40 2.58 11.72
N THR A 33 -4.27 3.60 11.69
CA THR A 33 -4.01 4.80 10.90
C THR A 33 -2.79 5.58 11.40
N GLU A 34 -2.63 5.79 12.71
CA GLU A 34 -1.47 6.48 13.27
C GLU A 34 -0.17 5.76 12.92
N ARG A 35 -0.15 4.43 13.00
CA ARG A 35 1.01 3.61 12.68
C ARG A 35 1.45 3.81 11.22
N ILE A 36 0.54 3.66 10.27
CA ILE A 36 0.89 3.74 8.84
C ILE A 36 1.20 5.15 8.39
N VAL A 37 0.49 6.15 8.88
CA VAL A 37 0.74 7.55 8.54
C VAL A 37 2.09 8.00 9.11
N ARG A 38 2.39 7.67 10.35
CA ARG A 38 3.70 7.96 10.96
C ARG A 38 4.83 7.28 10.20
N TYR A 39 4.63 6.02 9.79
CA TYR A 39 5.59 5.32 8.93
C TYR A 39 5.85 6.09 7.62
N ALA A 40 4.79 6.60 6.96
CA ALA A 40 4.94 7.36 5.72
C ALA A 40 5.77 8.64 5.88
N PHE A 41 5.54 9.39 6.97
CA PHE A 41 6.33 10.60 7.25
C PHE A 41 7.77 10.28 7.66
N GLU A 42 8.00 9.25 8.48
CA GLU A 42 9.36 8.80 8.82
C GLU A 42 10.10 8.28 7.59
N TYR A 43 9.42 7.52 6.71
CA TYR A 43 9.99 7.11 5.44
C TYR A 43 10.39 8.31 4.58
N ALA A 44 9.52 9.32 4.50
CA ALA A 44 9.81 10.55 3.77
C ALA A 44 11.02 11.28 4.36
N ARG A 45 11.10 11.40 5.69
CA ARG A 45 12.23 12.04 6.40
C ARG A 45 13.56 11.31 6.13
N LEU A 46 13.59 10.00 6.31
CA LEU A 46 14.82 9.20 6.16
C LEU A 46 15.30 9.11 4.71
N ASN A 47 14.38 9.13 3.76
CA ASN A 47 14.71 9.04 2.33
C ASN A 47 14.74 10.41 1.61
N ASN A 48 14.84 11.52 2.35
CA ASN A 48 14.87 12.89 1.81
C ASN A 48 13.69 13.22 0.86
N ARG A 49 12.54 12.57 1.06
CA ARG A 49 11.32 12.87 0.32
C ARG A 49 10.71 14.18 0.82
N LYS A 50 10.03 14.88 -0.06
CA LYS A 50 9.59 16.26 0.18
C LYS A 50 8.10 16.40 0.46
N LYS A 51 7.32 15.39 0.08
CA LYS A 51 5.87 15.46 0.17
C LYS A 51 5.26 14.09 0.52
N VAL A 52 4.27 14.10 1.41
CA VAL A 52 3.40 12.96 1.69
C VAL A 52 1.98 13.33 1.27
N THR A 53 1.40 12.53 0.39
CA THR A 53 0.02 12.69 -0.10
C THR A 53 -0.85 11.59 0.49
N CYS A 54 -1.98 11.95 1.08
CA CYS A 54 -2.97 11.01 1.60
C CYS A 54 -4.11 10.80 0.59
N PHE A 55 -4.48 9.55 0.30
CA PHE A 55 -5.65 9.23 -0.52
C PHE A 55 -6.74 8.59 0.33
N THR A 56 -7.94 9.15 0.28
CA THR A 56 -9.13 8.58 0.94
C THR A 56 -10.39 8.82 0.10
N LYS A 57 -11.52 8.24 0.51
CA LYS A 57 -12.84 8.50 -0.05
C LYS A 57 -13.76 9.16 1.00
N ASP A 58 -13.25 10.08 1.77
CA ASP A 58 -13.92 10.71 2.92
C ASP A 58 -15.11 11.61 2.54
N ASN A 59 -15.23 12.00 1.26
CA ASN A 59 -16.42 12.66 0.77
C ASN A 59 -17.66 11.76 0.79
N ILE A 60 -17.48 10.43 0.80
CA ILE A 60 -18.53 9.41 0.92
C ILE A 60 -18.45 8.73 2.30
N MET A 61 -17.32 8.16 2.66
CA MET A 61 -17.13 7.44 3.91
C MET A 61 -16.60 8.38 5.00
N LYS A 62 -17.48 9.26 5.47
CA LYS A 62 -17.13 10.37 6.36
C LYS A 62 -16.62 9.93 7.74
N MET A 63 -16.96 8.73 8.19
CA MET A 63 -16.52 8.21 9.49
C MET A 63 -15.24 7.39 9.37
N THR A 64 -15.18 6.42 8.50
CA THR A 64 -14.01 5.54 8.32
C THR A 64 -12.87 6.29 7.64
N ASP A 65 -13.04 6.67 6.39
CA ASP A 65 -12.02 7.42 5.65
C ASP A 65 -11.78 8.81 6.23
N GLY A 66 -12.83 9.42 6.81
CA GLY A 66 -12.70 10.69 7.54
C GLY A 66 -11.84 10.58 8.79
N LEU A 67 -11.85 9.43 9.50
CA LEU A 67 -10.92 9.18 10.59
C LEU A 67 -9.47 9.09 10.07
N PHE A 68 -9.27 8.37 8.96
CA PHE A 68 -7.95 8.24 8.35
C PHE A 68 -7.37 9.61 7.96
N HIS A 69 -8.16 10.44 7.27
CA HIS A 69 -7.77 11.79 6.88
C HIS A 69 -7.48 12.69 8.09
N LYS A 70 -8.36 12.67 9.09
CA LYS A 70 -8.16 13.45 10.32
C LYS A 70 -6.85 13.10 11.03
N VAL A 71 -6.54 11.80 11.16
CA VAL A 71 -5.30 11.35 11.79
C VAL A 71 -4.08 11.71 10.94
N PHE A 72 -4.23 11.67 9.60
CA PHE A 72 -3.18 12.15 8.70
C PHE A 72 -2.84 13.63 8.97
N ASP A 73 -3.84 14.51 9.07
CA ASP A 73 -3.62 15.92 9.35
C ASP A 73 -2.96 16.16 10.72
N GLU A 74 -3.41 15.41 11.73
CA GLU A 74 -2.86 15.50 13.10
C GLU A 74 -1.35 15.13 13.10
N ILE A 75 -0.97 14.05 12.42
CA ILE A 75 0.44 13.62 12.35
C ILE A 75 1.25 14.53 11.43
N ALA A 76 0.70 14.98 10.31
CA ALA A 76 1.38 15.89 9.39
C ALA A 76 1.86 17.17 10.10
N ALA A 77 1.12 17.66 11.09
CA ALA A 77 1.50 18.82 11.91
C ALA A 77 2.79 18.60 12.71
N GLU A 78 3.17 17.35 12.99
CA GLU A 78 4.43 17.00 13.67
C GLU A 78 5.66 17.10 12.73
N TYR A 79 5.43 17.16 11.40
CA TYR A 79 6.48 17.15 10.36
C TYR A 79 6.46 18.43 9.49
N PRO A 80 6.68 19.63 10.05
CA PRO A 80 6.51 20.89 9.34
C PRO A 80 7.47 21.10 8.15
N SER A 81 8.54 20.32 8.05
CA SER A 81 9.50 20.35 6.94
C SER A 81 9.06 19.50 5.73
N ILE A 82 8.03 18.66 5.87
CA ILE A 82 7.51 17.80 4.82
C ILE A 82 6.16 18.35 4.38
N LYS A 83 6.03 18.64 3.08
CA LYS A 83 4.73 19.05 2.53
C LYS A 83 3.72 17.93 2.67
N ASN A 84 2.47 18.28 2.95
CA ASN A 84 1.38 17.31 3.00
C ASN A 84 0.22 17.80 2.14
N GLU A 85 -0.55 16.86 1.60
CA GLU A 85 -1.78 17.13 0.87
C GLU A 85 -2.70 15.92 0.93
N HIS A 86 -3.98 16.17 0.75
CA HIS A 86 -4.99 15.14 0.67
C HIS A 86 -5.72 15.19 -0.68
N TRP A 87 -5.97 14.00 -1.26
CA TRP A 87 -6.75 13.83 -2.49
C TRP A 87 -7.85 12.82 -2.29
N ILE A 88 -9.01 13.09 -2.89
CA ILE A 88 -10.04 12.06 -3.05
C ILE A 88 -9.50 10.98 -3.97
N VAL A 89 -9.58 9.72 -3.55
CA VAL A 89 -8.84 8.59 -4.15
C VAL A 89 -9.07 8.41 -5.65
N ASP A 90 -10.27 8.64 -6.16
CA ASP A 90 -10.57 8.51 -7.59
C ASP A 90 -9.82 9.52 -8.45
N ILE A 91 -9.81 10.79 -8.06
CA ILE A 91 -9.01 11.80 -8.78
C ILE A 91 -7.51 11.63 -8.49
N GLY A 92 -7.15 11.18 -7.28
CA GLY A 92 -5.77 10.82 -6.93
C GLY A 92 -5.24 9.69 -7.81
N ALA A 93 -6.03 8.63 -8.03
CA ALA A 93 -5.70 7.53 -8.91
C ALA A 93 -5.52 7.98 -10.38
N ALA A 94 -6.43 8.81 -10.88
CA ALA A 94 -6.34 9.37 -12.22
C ALA A 94 -5.05 10.20 -12.40
N LYS A 95 -4.71 11.02 -11.40
CA LYS A 95 -3.49 11.83 -11.42
C LYS A 95 -2.22 11.00 -11.23
N LEU A 96 -2.26 9.95 -10.45
CA LEU A 96 -1.13 9.00 -10.33
C LEU A 96 -0.81 8.34 -11.69
N ALA A 97 -1.83 8.05 -12.50
CA ALA A 97 -1.65 7.50 -13.83
C ALA A 97 -1.20 8.55 -14.88
N ASP A 98 -1.67 9.79 -14.76
CA ASP A 98 -1.45 10.86 -15.73
C ASP A 98 -0.15 11.65 -15.48
N THR A 99 0.13 11.96 -14.22
CA THR A 99 1.25 12.80 -13.78
C THR A 99 1.90 12.25 -12.51
N PRO A 100 2.47 11.02 -12.56
CA PRO A 100 3.05 10.36 -11.38
C PRO A 100 4.18 11.16 -10.73
N GLU A 101 4.90 11.98 -11.50
CA GLU A 101 5.97 12.85 -11.02
C GLU A 101 5.52 13.93 -10.04
N ASN A 102 4.21 14.17 -9.95
CA ASN A 102 3.64 15.09 -8.97
C ASN A 102 3.49 14.47 -7.58
N PHE A 103 3.71 13.17 -7.43
CA PHE A 103 3.66 12.47 -6.14
C PHE A 103 5.05 12.04 -5.70
N ASP A 104 5.28 12.02 -4.39
CA ASP A 104 6.55 11.60 -3.82
C ASP A 104 6.35 10.38 -2.91
N VAL A 105 5.67 10.55 -1.78
CA VAL A 105 5.18 9.45 -0.95
C VAL A 105 3.66 9.51 -0.90
N VAL A 106 2.98 8.39 -1.13
CA VAL A 106 1.51 8.33 -1.08
C VAL A 106 1.11 7.31 -0.02
N VAL A 107 0.28 7.74 0.95
CA VAL A 107 -0.27 6.90 2.02
C VAL A 107 -1.78 6.75 1.88
N MET A 108 -2.29 5.54 2.12
CA MET A 108 -3.71 5.25 1.94
C MET A 108 -4.17 4.00 2.71
N PRO A 109 -5.49 3.85 2.93
CA PRO A 109 -6.11 2.63 3.44
C PRO A 109 -5.80 1.39 2.59
N ASN A 110 -6.02 0.21 3.15
CA ASN A 110 -5.59 -1.07 2.62
C ASN A 110 -6.07 -1.35 1.19
N LEU A 111 -7.37 -1.35 0.93
CA LEU A 111 -7.90 -1.68 -0.40
C LEU A 111 -7.41 -0.71 -1.48
N TYR A 112 -7.37 0.58 -1.19
CA TYR A 112 -6.86 1.55 -2.17
C TYR A 112 -5.38 1.35 -2.43
N GLY A 113 -4.62 1.02 -1.38
CA GLY A 113 -3.20 0.72 -1.48
C GLY A 113 -2.92 -0.51 -2.33
N ASP A 114 -3.73 -1.56 -2.21
CA ASP A 114 -3.66 -2.76 -3.04
C ASP A 114 -3.82 -2.41 -4.52
N ILE A 115 -4.94 -1.78 -4.86
CA ILE A 115 -5.26 -1.45 -6.25
C ILE A 115 -4.24 -0.49 -6.86
N LEU A 116 -3.89 0.57 -6.13
CA LEU A 116 -3.03 1.63 -6.67
C LEU A 116 -1.55 1.29 -6.67
N SER A 117 -1.10 0.33 -5.86
CA SER A 117 0.27 -0.18 -5.95
C SER A 117 0.51 -0.93 -7.26
N ASP A 118 -0.44 -1.74 -7.71
CA ASP A 118 -0.35 -2.42 -9.01
C ASP A 118 -0.43 -1.43 -10.18
N VAL A 119 -1.29 -0.42 -10.09
CA VAL A 119 -1.35 0.67 -11.10
C VAL A 119 -0.01 1.41 -11.16
N ALA A 120 0.58 1.75 -10.01
CA ALA A 120 1.87 2.42 -9.97
C ALA A 120 3.01 1.54 -10.54
N ALA A 121 3.02 0.25 -10.20
CA ALA A 121 3.98 -0.70 -10.75
C ALA A 121 3.87 -0.80 -12.28
N GLN A 122 2.64 -0.84 -12.82
CA GLN A 122 2.43 -0.87 -14.26
C GLN A 122 2.88 0.43 -14.96
N ILE A 123 2.71 1.58 -14.32
CA ILE A 123 3.21 2.88 -14.84
C ILE A 123 4.74 2.88 -14.94
N THR A 124 5.46 2.21 -14.04
CA THR A 124 6.92 2.09 -14.10
C THR A 124 7.42 1.18 -15.22
N GLY A 125 6.53 0.45 -15.88
CA GLY A 125 6.81 -0.39 -17.04
C GLY A 125 6.33 -1.82 -16.93
N SER A 126 6.35 -2.42 -15.75
CA SER A 126 5.85 -3.78 -15.49
C SER A 126 5.68 -4.03 -13.99
N VAL A 127 4.64 -4.77 -13.63
CA VAL A 127 4.47 -5.29 -12.26
C VAL A 127 5.67 -6.16 -11.84
N GLY A 128 6.34 -6.82 -12.80
CA GLY A 128 7.55 -7.61 -12.57
C GLY A 128 8.77 -6.80 -12.08
N LEU A 129 8.71 -5.47 -12.14
CA LEU A 129 9.79 -4.59 -11.66
C LEU A 129 9.68 -4.22 -10.18
N ALA A 130 8.51 -4.36 -9.58
CA ALA A 130 8.23 -3.78 -8.28
C ALA A 130 8.49 -4.76 -7.12
N GLY A 131 9.29 -4.31 -6.14
CA GLY A 131 9.46 -4.96 -4.85
C GLY A 131 8.53 -4.36 -3.79
N SER A 132 8.28 -5.12 -2.74
CA SER A 132 7.43 -4.75 -1.61
C SER A 132 8.09 -5.13 -0.28
N ALA A 133 7.69 -4.42 0.78
CA ALA A 133 8.07 -4.73 2.14
C ALA A 133 6.84 -4.62 3.07
N ASN A 134 6.62 -5.65 3.88
CA ASN A 134 5.66 -5.65 4.98
C ASN A 134 6.43 -5.46 6.28
N ILE A 135 6.25 -4.32 6.93
CA ILE A 135 7.04 -3.92 8.10
C ILE A 135 6.17 -3.97 9.35
N GLY A 136 6.45 -4.92 10.23
CA GLY A 136 5.84 -5.05 11.54
C GLY A 136 6.72 -4.52 12.67
N GLU A 137 6.27 -4.67 13.92
CA GLU A 137 7.02 -4.17 15.09
C GLU A 137 8.31 -4.95 15.37
N SER A 138 8.34 -6.23 15.05
CA SER A 138 9.47 -7.13 15.35
C SER A 138 9.90 -7.99 14.17
N ILE A 139 9.15 -8.03 13.11
CA ILE A 139 9.41 -8.84 11.92
C ILE A 139 9.14 -7.98 10.69
N ALA A 140 9.99 -8.14 9.67
CA ALA A 140 9.77 -7.57 8.34
C ALA A 140 9.82 -8.68 7.29
N MET A 141 8.96 -8.60 6.27
CA MET A 141 8.95 -9.50 5.11
C MET A 141 9.19 -8.67 3.85
N PHE A 142 10.02 -9.20 2.97
CA PHE A 142 10.37 -8.55 1.70
C PHE A 142 10.05 -9.49 0.56
N GLU A 143 9.33 -9.00 -0.44
CA GLU A 143 8.80 -9.82 -1.51
C GLU A 143 8.68 -9.03 -2.83
N ALA A 144 8.33 -9.71 -3.92
CA ALA A 144 7.82 -9.04 -5.11
C ALA A 144 6.37 -8.64 -4.88
N ILE A 145 5.92 -7.55 -5.51
CA ILE A 145 4.53 -7.11 -5.41
C ILE A 145 3.56 -8.09 -6.10
N HIS A 146 4.02 -8.75 -7.16
CA HIS A 146 3.22 -9.68 -7.97
C HIS A 146 3.03 -11.05 -7.31
N GLY A 147 2.00 -11.77 -7.72
CA GLY A 147 1.73 -13.14 -7.31
C GLY A 147 2.68 -14.17 -7.96
N SER A 148 2.37 -15.45 -7.78
CA SER A 148 3.21 -16.59 -8.18
C SER A 148 3.21 -16.91 -9.68
N ALA A 149 2.28 -16.37 -10.48
CA ALA A 149 2.14 -16.58 -11.92
C ALA A 149 2.32 -18.06 -12.38
N PRO A 150 1.45 -18.97 -11.89
CA PRO A 150 1.63 -20.42 -12.13
C PRO A 150 1.69 -20.81 -13.59
N ASP A 151 1.06 -20.03 -14.47
CA ASP A 151 1.00 -20.30 -15.92
C ASP A 151 2.37 -20.20 -16.61
N ILE A 152 3.33 -19.49 -16.02
CA ILE A 152 4.69 -19.33 -16.57
C ILE A 152 5.76 -20.00 -15.72
N ALA A 153 5.35 -20.75 -14.69
CA ALA A 153 6.29 -21.44 -13.81
C ALA A 153 7.19 -22.42 -14.59
N GLY A 154 8.49 -22.38 -14.34
CA GLY A 154 9.48 -23.25 -14.98
C GLY A 154 9.84 -22.88 -16.43
N GLN A 155 9.26 -21.85 -17.02
CA GLN A 155 9.50 -21.45 -18.40
C GLN A 155 10.69 -20.49 -18.59
N ASN A 156 11.34 -20.04 -17.54
CA ASN A 156 12.46 -19.09 -17.59
C ASN A 156 12.11 -17.75 -18.28
N VAL A 157 10.88 -17.24 -18.09
CA VAL A 157 10.41 -16.01 -18.75
C VAL A 157 10.09 -14.88 -17.78
N ALA A 158 9.88 -15.18 -16.49
CA ALA A 158 9.53 -14.20 -15.48
C ALA A 158 10.65 -13.19 -15.26
N ASN A 159 10.27 -11.93 -15.04
CA ASN A 159 11.19 -10.87 -14.64
C ASN A 159 11.56 -11.03 -13.15
N PRO A 160 12.84 -11.23 -12.78
CA PRO A 160 13.22 -11.41 -11.38
C PRO A 160 13.40 -10.11 -10.61
N SER A 161 13.19 -8.96 -11.24
CA SER A 161 13.47 -7.65 -10.66
C SER A 161 12.64 -7.36 -9.41
N GLY A 162 11.37 -7.77 -9.38
CA GLY A 162 10.51 -7.56 -8.22
C GLY A 162 11.08 -8.19 -6.95
N LEU A 163 11.49 -9.44 -7.02
CA LEU A 163 12.12 -10.13 -5.90
C LEU A 163 13.50 -9.54 -5.56
N LEU A 164 14.26 -9.14 -6.58
CA LEU A 164 15.56 -8.47 -6.39
C LEU A 164 15.39 -7.14 -5.64
N HIS A 165 14.38 -6.35 -5.98
CA HIS A 165 14.08 -5.11 -5.27
C HIS A 165 13.60 -5.37 -3.84
N GLY A 166 12.84 -6.43 -3.60
CA GLY A 166 12.55 -6.90 -2.25
C GLY A 166 13.83 -7.19 -1.46
N ALA A 167 14.78 -7.90 -2.05
CA ALA A 167 16.07 -8.17 -1.44
C ALA A 167 16.92 -6.90 -1.20
N ILE A 168 16.90 -5.93 -2.13
CA ILE A 168 17.55 -4.62 -1.95
C ILE A 168 16.94 -3.87 -0.76
N MET A 169 15.61 -3.84 -0.65
CA MET A 169 14.93 -3.23 0.50
C MET A 169 15.29 -3.92 1.82
N MET A 170 15.40 -5.25 1.81
CA MET A 170 15.87 -6.03 2.97
C MET A 170 17.28 -5.64 3.37
N LEU A 171 18.21 -5.53 2.43
CA LEU A 171 19.60 -5.15 2.69
C LEU A 171 19.68 -3.75 3.32
N VAL A 172 18.93 -2.80 2.82
CA VAL A 172 18.83 -1.46 3.43
C VAL A 172 18.28 -1.57 4.86
N HIS A 173 17.21 -2.34 5.06
CA HIS A 173 16.57 -2.52 6.36
C HIS A 173 17.51 -3.12 7.42
N ILE A 174 18.35 -4.07 7.04
CA ILE A 174 19.32 -4.70 7.96
C ILE A 174 20.66 -3.94 8.04
N GLY A 175 20.74 -2.72 7.53
CA GLY A 175 21.93 -1.88 7.63
C GLY A 175 23.07 -2.27 6.69
N GLN A 176 22.76 -2.79 5.49
CA GLN A 176 23.72 -3.10 4.43
C GLN A 176 23.50 -2.22 3.18
N PRO A 177 23.46 -0.87 3.32
CA PRO A 177 23.14 0.04 2.21
C PRO A 177 24.17 -0.03 1.07
N ASP A 178 25.48 -0.23 1.38
CA ASP A 178 26.53 -0.34 0.37
C ASP A 178 26.33 -1.55 -0.56
N VAL A 179 25.86 -2.67 -0.02
CA VAL A 179 25.56 -3.87 -0.80
C VAL A 179 24.31 -3.65 -1.64
N ALA A 180 23.27 -3.06 -1.04
CA ALA A 180 22.05 -2.68 -1.72
C ALA A 180 22.32 -1.75 -2.91
N GLU A 181 23.14 -0.72 -2.70
CA GLU A 181 23.55 0.24 -3.74
C GLU A 181 24.26 -0.44 -4.92
N LYS A 182 25.20 -1.34 -4.63
CA LYS A 182 25.92 -2.09 -5.69
C LYS A 182 24.98 -2.92 -6.55
N ILE A 183 24.03 -3.62 -5.93
CA ILE A 183 23.07 -4.45 -6.64
C ILE A 183 22.09 -3.59 -7.44
N HIS A 184 21.56 -2.53 -6.83
CA HIS A 184 20.61 -1.64 -7.50
C HIS A 184 21.23 -0.94 -8.72
N ASN A 185 22.44 -0.44 -8.60
CA ASN A 185 23.14 0.21 -9.70
C ASN A 185 23.49 -0.78 -10.83
N ALA A 186 23.86 -2.02 -10.51
CA ALA A 186 24.08 -3.07 -11.50
C ALA A 186 22.79 -3.41 -12.27
N TRP A 187 21.64 -3.46 -11.57
CA TRP A 187 20.34 -3.63 -12.18
C TRP A 187 19.98 -2.45 -13.10
N LEU A 188 20.13 -1.20 -12.63
CA LEU A 188 19.92 0.01 -13.43
C LEU A 188 20.79 -0.02 -14.71
N ARG A 189 22.04 -0.41 -14.56
CA ARG A 189 22.97 -0.53 -15.70
C ARG A 189 22.50 -1.62 -16.68
N THR A 190 21.96 -2.74 -16.22
CA THR A 190 21.43 -3.81 -17.07
C THR A 190 20.23 -3.32 -17.89
N ILE A 191 19.31 -2.58 -17.23
CA ILE A 191 18.17 -1.95 -17.92
C ILE A 191 18.63 -0.92 -18.94
N GLU A 192 19.58 -0.06 -18.57
CA GLU A 192 20.12 0.98 -19.46
C GLU A 192 20.81 0.39 -20.70
N ASP A 193 21.52 -0.72 -20.54
CA ASP A 193 22.14 -1.46 -21.65
C ASP A 193 21.11 -2.18 -22.56
N GLY A 194 19.82 -2.07 -22.27
CA GLY A 194 18.73 -2.62 -23.05
C GLY A 194 18.60 -4.14 -22.96
N ILE A 195 19.11 -4.77 -21.89
CA ILE A 195 18.94 -6.21 -21.64
C ILE A 195 17.63 -6.36 -20.86
N HIS A 196 16.62 -6.92 -21.50
CA HIS A 196 15.25 -6.89 -21.01
C HIS A 196 14.59 -8.27 -21.04
N THR A 197 13.80 -8.54 -20.01
CA THR A 197 12.86 -9.68 -19.99
C THR A 197 11.65 -9.38 -20.88
N ALA A 198 10.83 -10.39 -21.13
CA ALA A 198 9.74 -10.30 -22.12
C ALA A 198 8.73 -9.19 -21.83
N ASP A 199 8.45 -8.91 -20.54
CA ASP A 199 7.46 -7.93 -20.05
C ASP A 199 7.87 -6.48 -20.29
N ILE A 200 9.16 -6.20 -20.30
CA ILE A 200 9.72 -4.84 -20.51
C ILE A 200 10.43 -4.69 -21.86
N PHE A 201 10.47 -5.75 -22.67
CA PHE A 201 11.12 -5.71 -23.97
C PHE A 201 10.33 -4.86 -24.98
N LYS A 202 11.03 -3.97 -25.68
CA LYS A 202 10.49 -3.15 -26.78
C LYS A 202 11.45 -3.21 -27.97
N GLU A 203 10.97 -3.63 -29.13
CA GLU A 203 11.79 -3.83 -30.34
C GLU A 203 12.67 -2.62 -30.72
N ASN A 204 12.17 -1.41 -30.48
CA ASN A 204 12.86 -0.18 -30.91
C ASN A 204 13.89 0.35 -29.92
N THR A 205 13.91 -0.13 -28.67
CA THR A 205 14.75 0.41 -27.60
C THR A 205 15.54 -0.64 -26.82
N SER A 206 15.13 -1.93 -26.88
CA SER A 206 15.84 -3.01 -26.23
C SER A 206 16.94 -3.56 -27.11
N ALA A 207 18.11 -3.80 -26.54
CA ALA A 207 19.22 -4.43 -27.25
C ALA A 207 19.07 -5.95 -27.34
N ARG A 208 18.53 -6.59 -26.28
CA ARG A 208 18.39 -8.05 -26.20
C ARG A 208 17.21 -8.45 -25.34
N LYS A 209 16.42 -9.41 -25.83
CA LYS A 209 15.39 -10.10 -25.04
C LYS A 209 16.01 -11.33 -24.38
N VAL A 210 15.83 -11.48 -23.07
CA VAL A 210 16.43 -12.55 -22.26
C VAL A 210 15.41 -13.22 -21.35
N GLY A 211 15.72 -14.41 -20.87
CA GLY A 211 14.95 -15.10 -19.83
C GLY A 211 15.34 -14.67 -18.42
N THR A 212 14.71 -15.28 -17.43
CA THR A 212 14.93 -15.00 -15.99
C THR A 212 16.40 -15.20 -15.59
N SER A 213 16.98 -16.34 -15.97
CA SER A 213 18.36 -16.71 -15.59
C SER A 213 19.38 -15.77 -16.24
N GLU A 214 19.25 -15.54 -17.55
CA GLU A 214 20.16 -14.71 -18.31
C GLU A 214 20.08 -13.23 -17.88
N PHE A 215 18.90 -12.79 -17.43
CA PHE A 215 18.75 -11.45 -16.87
C PHE A 215 19.50 -11.32 -15.52
N ALA A 216 19.39 -12.34 -14.66
CA ALA A 216 20.13 -12.38 -13.40
C ALA A 216 21.65 -12.43 -13.63
N GLU A 217 22.13 -13.21 -14.58
CA GLU A 217 23.55 -13.26 -14.97
C GLU A 217 24.03 -11.90 -15.48
N ALA A 218 23.24 -11.21 -16.30
CA ALA A 218 23.57 -9.89 -16.80
C ALA A 218 23.73 -8.85 -15.68
N ILE A 219 22.94 -8.95 -14.60
CA ILE A 219 23.10 -8.10 -13.43
C ILE A 219 24.39 -8.45 -12.69
N ILE A 220 24.70 -9.74 -12.51
CA ILE A 220 25.92 -10.21 -11.83
C ILE A 220 27.17 -9.72 -12.55
N GLU A 221 27.20 -9.76 -13.88
CA GLU A 221 28.31 -9.25 -14.70
C GLU A 221 28.54 -7.74 -14.54
N ARG A 222 27.51 -7.01 -14.09
CA ARG A 222 27.55 -5.54 -13.90
C ARG A 222 27.74 -5.12 -12.46
N LEU A 223 27.94 -6.04 -11.53
CA LEU A 223 28.18 -5.68 -10.12
C LEU A 223 29.39 -4.74 -10.00
N GLY A 224 29.17 -3.62 -9.33
CA GLY A 224 30.15 -2.55 -9.16
C GLY A 224 30.13 -1.50 -10.28
N GLN A 225 29.37 -1.67 -11.35
CA GLN A 225 29.12 -0.66 -12.35
C GLN A 225 27.96 0.26 -11.92
N LYS A 226 27.96 1.50 -12.39
CA LYS A 226 26.89 2.47 -12.23
C LYS A 226 26.21 2.74 -13.58
N PRO A 227 24.92 3.12 -13.59
CA PRO A 227 24.27 3.59 -14.82
C PRO A 227 24.98 4.84 -15.35
N LEU A 228 24.88 5.11 -16.66
CA LEU A 228 25.50 6.26 -17.31
C LEU A 228 24.53 7.44 -17.46
N THR A 229 23.26 7.14 -17.73
CA THR A 229 22.19 8.12 -18.00
C THR A 229 21.09 8.10 -16.95
N LEU A 230 20.76 6.91 -16.43
CA LEU A 230 19.79 6.77 -15.34
C LEU A 230 20.38 7.33 -14.04
N GLN A 231 19.49 7.83 -13.17
CA GLN A 231 19.91 8.29 -11.87
C GLN A 231 20.50 7.15 -11.04
N THR A 232 21.72 7.34 -10.54
CA THR A 232 22.38 6.39 -9.65
C THR A 232 21.59 6.22 -8.35
N ALA A 233 21.39 4.98 -7.92
CA ALA A 233 20.81 4.69 -6.63
C ALA A 233 21.85 4.98 -5.52
N GLU A 234 21.40 5.68 -4.48
CA GLU A 234 22.19 5.99 -3.28
C GLU A 234 21.29 5.78 -2.05
N TYR A 235 21.83 5.12 -1.04
CA TYR A 235 21.12 4.85 0.20
C TYR A 235 21.78 5.53 1.39
N ALA A 236 20.96 6.09 2.29
CA ALA A 236 21.47 6.73 3.49
C ALA A 236 22.19 5.73 4.41
N GLN A 237 23.37 6.12 4.87
CA GLN A 237 24.21 5.30 5.79
C GLN A 237 23.78 5.40 7.26
N THR A 238 22.54 5.83 7.52
CA THR A 238 22.12 6.17 8.89
C THR A 238 21.97 4.97 9.81
N GLY A 239 21.76 3.76 9.28
CA GLY A 239 21.41 2.58 10.08
C GLY A 239 20.11 2.74 10.90
N GLU A 240 19.38 3.83 10.67
CA GLU A 240 18.15 4.15 11.36
C GLU A 240 17.00 3.34 10.74
N VAL A 241 16.38 2.46 11.54
CA VAL A 241 15.22 1.68 11.15
C VAL A 241 13.96 2.42 11.61
N ILE A 242 12.97 2.55 10.73
CA ILE A 242 11.70 3.18 11.08
C ILE A 242 11.02 2.33 12.15
N SER A 243 10.76 2.93 13.32
CA SER A 243 10.03 2.26 14.39
C SER A 243 8.54 2.25 14.05
N THR A 244 7.96 1.06 13.99
CA THR A 244 6.51 0.87 13.85
C THR A 244 5.81 0.70 15.21
N LYS A 245 6.53 0.86 16.32
CA LYS A 245 5.97 0.81 17.67
C LYS A 245 4.90 1.89 17.82
N TYR A 246 3.69 1.44 18.08
CA TYR A 246 2.58 2.31 18.43
C TYR A 246 2.57 2.53 19.93
N THR A 247 2.60 3.79 20.34
CA THR A 247 2.34 4.18 21.75
C THR A 247 1.00 4.92 21.76
N PRO A 248 -0.06 4.32 22.34
CA PRO A 248 -1.36 4.97 22.38
C PRO A 248 -1.29 6.34 23.04
N ALA A 249 -1.83 7.37 22.39
CA ALA A 249 -1.99 8.69 22.98
C ALA A 249 -2.99 8.67 24.16
N HIS A 250 -3.81 7.62 24.23
CA HIS A 250 -4.81 7.40 25.27
C HIS A 250 -4.63 6.02 25.90
N ASP A 251 -4.87 5.95 27.21
CA ASP A 251 -4.89 4.68 27.93
C ASP A 251 -6.07 3.81 27.49
N LEU A 252 -5.78 2.84 26.64
CA LEU A 252 -6.78 1.92 26.07
C LEU A 252 -7.50 1.08 27.16
N SER A 253 -6.90 0.91 28.34
CA SER A 253 -7.52 0.20 29.46
C SER A 253 -8.74 0.92 30.04
N LYS A 254 -8.86 2.23 29.75
CA LYS A 254 -9.99 3.08 30.19
C LYS A 254 -11.14 3.11 29.18
N ILE A 255 -11.02 2.44 28.04
CA ILE A 255 -12.09 2.35 27.05
C ILE A 255 -13.13 1.35 27.55
N VAL A 256 -14.30 1.87 27.92
CA VAL A 256 -15.45 1.04 28.32
C VAL A 256 -16.36 0.85 27.10
N LYS A 257 -16.48 -0.39 26.65
CA LYS A 257 -17.50 -0.76 25.66
C LYS A 257 -18.85 -0.93 26.37
N LYS A 258 -19.85 -0.17 25.95
CA LYS A 258 -21.24 -0.34 26.41
C LYS A 258 -22.12 -0.66 25.19
N THR A 259 -22.86 -1.76 25.25
CA THR A 259 -23.89 -2.04 24.27
C THR A 259 -24.99 -1.00 24.40
N VAL A 260 -25.24 -0.23 23.34
CA VAL A 260 -26.25 0.83 23.33
C VAL A 260 -27.41 0.51 22.39
N GLY A 261 -27.33 -0.58 21.62
CA GLY A 261 -28.35 -1.01 20.69
C GLY A 261 -27.88 -2.19 19.86
N ALA A 262 -28.74 -2.63 18.97
CA ALA A 262 -28.47 -3.64 17.95
C ALA A 262 -29.20 -3.24 16.65
N ASP A 263 -28.53 -3.39 15.51
CA ASP A 263 -29.16 -3.28 14.20
C ASP A 263 -29.81 -4.63 13.86
N VAL A 264 -31.11 -4.59 13.53
CA VAL A 264 -31.85 -5.78 13.11
C VAL A 264 -32.20 -5.64 11.65
N PHE A 265 -31.60 -6.49 10.80
CA PHE A 265 -31.91 -6.55 9.38
C PHE A 265 -33.07 -7.48 9.14
N VAL A 266 -34.09 -7.01 8.43
CA VAL A 266 -35.33 -7.74 8.18
C VAL A 266 -35.60 -7.84 6.69
N GLU A 267 -35.82 -9.04 6.18
CA GLU A 267 -36.31 -9.24 4.84
C GLU A 267 -37.84 -9.03 4.84
N TRP A 268 -38.31 -8.03 4.11
CA TRP A 268 -39.71 -7.64 4.01
C TRP A 268 -40.23 -7.83 2.59
N LYS A 269 -41.14 -8.84 2.42
CA LYS A 269 -41.67 -9.24 1.10
C LYS A 269 -43.07 -8.69 0.79
N SER A 270 -43.73 -7.97 1.71
CA SER A 270 -45.11 -7.54 1.54
C SER A 270 -45.40 -6.21 2.24
N GLY A 271 -46.12 -5.32 1.57
CA GLY A 271 -46.50 -4.02 2.10
C GLY A 271 -45.46 -2.92 1.92
N SER A 272 -45.77 -1.75 2.44
CA SER A 272 -44.89 -0.58 2.40
C SER A 272 -43.83 -0.60 3.52
N PRO A 273 -42.79 0.24 3.46
CA PRO A 273 -41.87 0.44 4.57
C PRO A 273 -42.58 0.88 5.87
N ASP A 274 -43.66 1.65 5.77
CA ASP A 274 -44.46 2.07 6.92
C ASP A 274 -45.21 0.90 7.58
N ASP A 275 -45.67 -0.09 6.81
CA ASP A 275 -46.30 -1.30 7.35
C ASP A 275 -45.28 -2.10 8.15
N LEU A 276 -44.04 -2.24 7.68
CA LEU A 276 -42.92 -2.83 8.43
C LEU A 276 -42.66 -2.06 9.71
N GLY A 277 -42.52 -0.74 9.63
CA GLY A 277 -42.29 0.13 10.78
C GLY A 277 -43.40 0.01 11.85
N ASN A 278 -44.67 -0.10 11.43
CA ASN A 278 -45.80 -0.31 12.34
C ASN A 278 -45.74 -1.69 13.01
N LYS A 279 -45.41 -2.76 12.28
CA LYS A 279 -45.23 -4.10 12.85
C LYS A 279 -44.06 -4.15 13.85
N MET A 280 -42.96 -3.50 13.54
CA MET A 280 -41.81 -3.46 14.45
C MET A 280 -42.16 -2.70 15.74
N ARG A 281 -42.87 -1.57 15.65
CA ARG A 281 -43.38 -0.85 16.84
C ARG A 281 -44.27 -1.70 17.70
N GLN A 282 -45.19 -2.48 17.09
CA GLN A 282 -46.05 -3.40 17.81
C GLN A 282 -45.29 -4.57 18.48
N ALA A 283 -44.22 -5.06 17.84
CA ALA A 283 -43.40 -6.12 18.39
C ALA A 283 -42.52 -5.66 19.56
N ASN A 284 -42.15 -4.37 19.61
CA ASN A 284 -41.32 -3.80 20.68
C ASN A 284 -42.11 -3.60 22.02
N GLY A 285 -43.46 -3.68 21.97
CA GLY A 285 -44.27 -3.35 23.14
C GLY A 285 -44.18 -1.88 23.54
N ASP A 286 -44.87 -1.49 24.60
CA ASP A 286 -44.82 -0.12 25.16
C ASP A 286 -43.56 0.19 25.97
N GLY A 287 -42.41 -0.40 25.59
CA GLY A 287 -41.14 -0.09 26.20
C GLY A 287 -40.62 1.21 25.60
N ASP A 288 -40.51 2.27 26.38
CA ASP A 288 -39.84 3.52 26.03
C ASP A 288 -38.42 3.22 25.54
N ALA A 289 -38.11 3.64 24.30
CA ALA A 289 -36.81 3.54 23.67
C ALA A 289 -35.95 4.73 24.07
#